data_15b9db2d7262eadc937aeb7c2c2834bb
#
_entry.id   15b9db2d7262eadc937aeb7c2c2834bb
#
_cell.length_a   1.000
_cell.length_b   1.000
_cell.length_c   1.000
_cell.angle_alpha   90.00
_cell.angle_beta   90.00
_cell.angle_gamma   90.00
#
_symmetry.space_group_name_H-M   'P 1'
#
loop_
_entity.id
_entity.type
_entity.pdbx_description
1 polymer ?
#
loop_
_entity_poly.entity_id
_entity_poly.type
_entity_poly.pdbx_seq_one_letter_code
_entity_poly.pdbx_strand_id
1 'polypeptide(L)'
;MTRNRRLALNLAFTFALLLLSTWAFAQKDPGVRGGLQNTGGGLQQQGIPIPHPPLMSPNPATGATVNDNERVSFEEGILRAGQLESTCDTCADVTDGSPVTGLGELDPMFPQFHTNSNGLGARHNSDQCFSCHAQPSLGGSGGFLVPNPGDPIPQQAENPQFRLVPRRFGKQNATPSFQKQFGPAREVRFKFKPDGTRDGGVHQLWTVRGITKDPTIPDCALTQPDFENEYKKGNLSFRIPLQMLGLGLMESIQDREILAQHDATAGLRAQYGITGHPNRSGNDGTITRFGWKAQNKSITIFAGEAYNVEMGITNEVFPTPTEEDPGCQGPNKPAPNDVTRTASDDSGNQAFNNPLHILPDWMQFQVMMRFTDGPAPDPNPSPSAQHGKVLFGTTGCALCHTQQMQTAPVMNSPVLQDRPVNLFSDLLVHHMGFRLADNIVQGQAGPDEFRTTPLWGVGQRIFFLHDGRTSDLLEAIQAHHSPATKDYPASEANAVAKKFNTLSPAEKQAILDYLRSL
;
A
#
# COMPACT_ATOMS: atom_id res chain seq x y z
N MET A 1 -19.01 64.53 27.70
CA MET A 1 -18.25 63.27 27.86
C MET A 1 -18.84 62.07 27.10
N THR A 2 -19.69 62.23 26.11
CA THR A 2 -20.43 61.10 25.55
C THR A 2 -20.15 60.81 24.05
N ARG A 3 -19.48 61.70 23.32
CA ARG A 3 -19.25 61.47 21.90
C ARG A 3 -17.94 60.72 21.59
N ASN A 4 -16.92 60.91 22.37
CA ASN A 4 -15.61 60.25 22.19
C ASN A 4 -15.58 58.81 22.66
N ARG A 5 -16.42 58.43 23.65
CA ARG A 5 -16.54 57.02 24.09
C ARG A 5 -17.24 56.13 23.07
N ARG A 6 -18.20 56.66 22.32
CA ARG A 6 -18.91 55.89 21.25
C ARG A 6 -18.01 55.66 20.04
N LEU A 7 -17.12 56.61 19.69
CA LEU A 7 -16.18 56.45 18.60
C LEU A 7 -15.11 55.39 18.94
N ALA A 8 -14.60 55.40 20.18
CA ALA A 8 -13.62 54.40 20.64
C ALA A 8 -14.21 52.99 20.74
N LEU A 9 -15.48 52.87 21.15
CA LEU A 9 -16.16 51.57 21.20
C LEU A 9 -16.43 51.01 19.80
N ASN A 10 -16.82 51.84 18.83
CA ASN A 10 -17.06 51.41 17.46
C ASN A 10 -15.75 51.05 16.73
N LEU A 11 -14.65 51.75 16.97
CA LEU A 11 -13.33 51.39 16.44
C LEU A 11 -12.80 50.08 17.06
N ALA A 12 -12.99 49.88 18.38
CA ALA A 12 -12.60 48.64 19.04
C ALA A 12 -13.42 47.43 18.56
N PHE A 13 -14.73 47.61 18.27
CA PHE A 13 -15.58 46.56 17.74
C PHE A 13 -15.27 46.24 16.27
N THR A 14 -14.92 47.25 15.45
CA THR A 14 -14.51 47.03 14.05
C THR A 14 -13.12 46.40 13.97
N PHE A 15 -12.22 46.72 14.88
CA PHE A 15 -10.91 46.08 14.97
C PHE A 15 -10.99 44.64 15.50
N ALA A 16 -11.89 44.38 16.47
CA ALA A 16 -12.17 43.01 16.96
C ALA A 16 -12.87 42.14 15.91
N LEU A 17 -13.75 42.69 15.07
CA LEU A 17 -14.34 41.98 13.94
C LEU A 17 -13.33 41.72 12.82
N LEU A 18 -12.38 42.62 12.58
CA LEU A 18 -11.29 42.41 11.63
C LEU A 18 -10.27 41.38 12.14
N LEU A 19 -10.04 41.30 13.44
CA LEU A 19 -9.18 40.28 14.05
C LEU A 19 -9.86 38.90 14.10
N LEU A 20 -11.19 38.85 14.23
CA LEU A 20 -11.95 37.60 14.17
C LEU A 20 -12.05 37.03 12.76
N SER A 21 -11.95 37.87 11.72
CA SER A 21 -11.96 37.41 10.32
C SER A 21 -10.61 36.81 9.87
N THR A 22 -9.51 37.04 10.59
CA THR A 22 -8.20 36.45 10.26
C THR A 22 -7.98 35.07 10.85
N TRP A 23 -8.87 34.58 11.71
CA TRP A 23 -8.79 33.20 12.26
C TRP A 23 -9.58 32.17 11.45
N ALA A 24 -10.23 32.58 10.37
CA ALA A 24 -11.12 31.71 9.61
C ALA A 24 -10.44 30.94 8.45
N PHE A 25 -9.12 31.06 8.27
CA PHE A 25 -8.39 30.40 7.18
C PHE A 25 -7.16 29.62 7.67
N ALA A 26 -7.32 28.84 8.72
CA ALA A 26 -6.35 27.77 8.96
C ALA A 26 -6.50 26.73 7.84
N GLN A 27 -5.39 26.38 7.17
CA GLN A 27 -5.38 25.31 6.21
C GLN A 27 -5.87 24.04 6.90
N LYS A 28 -6.80 23.35 6.28
CA LYS A 28 -7.33 22.10 6.80
C LYS A 28 -7.38 21.07 5.68
N ASP A 29 -6.86 19.89 5.94
CA ASP A 29 -7.09 18.77 5.05
C ASP A 29 -8.60 18.57 4.86
N PRO A 30 -9.13 18.62 3.62
CA PRO A 30 -10.56 18.42 3.37
C PRO A 30 -11.08 17.04 3.80
N GLY A 31 -10.20 16.10 4.08
CA GLY A 31 -10.54 14.72 4.36
C GLY A 31 -10.70 13.86 3.09
N VAL A 32 -11.01 12.61 3.28
CA VAL A 32 -11.14 11.62 2.21
C VAL A 32 -12.20 12.08 1.19
N ARG A 33 -11.84 12.09 -0.09
CA ARG A 33 -12.73 12.46 -1.19
C ARG A 33 -13.96 11.53 -1.24
N GLY A 34 -15.15 12.11 -1.31
CA GLY A 34 -16.41 11.37 -1.28
C GLY A 34 -16.80 10.86 0.10
N GLY A 35 -16.10 11.30 1.16
CA GLY A 35 -16.24 10.76 2.50
C GLY A 35 -15.63 9.36 2.65
N LEU A 36 -15.70 8.81 3.85
CA LEU A 36 -15.32 7.43 4.08
C LEU A 36 -16.37 6.51 3.45
N GLN A 37 -16.00 5.82 2.39
CA GLN A 37 -16.86 4.85 1.73
C GLN A 37 -16.48 3.45 2.21
N ASN A 38 -17.49 2.64 2.47
CA ASN A 38 -17.24 1.26 2.85
C ASN A 38 -16.93 0.41 1.61
N THR A 39 -15.81 -0.25 1.67
CA THR A 39 -15.29 -1.08 0.61
C THR A 39 -15.39 -2.57 0.92
N GLY A 40 -16.14 -2.94 1.93
CA GLY A 40 -16.35 -4.32 2.32
C GLY A 40 -16.70 -4.53 3.79
N GLY A 41 -16.78 -5.74 4.23
CA GLY A 41 -16.92 -6.14 5.61
C GLY A 41 -18.25 -5.83 6.27
N GLY A 42 -18.24 -4.98 7.29
CA GLY A 42 -19.42 -4.71 8.12
C GLY A 42 -20.66 -4.25 7.38
N LEU A 43 -20.55 -3.62 6.20
CA LEU A 43 -21.72 -3.19 5.43
C LEU A 43 -22.25 -4.27 4.49
N GLN A 44 -21.46 -5.27 4.13
CA GLN A 44 -22.00 -6.39 3.36
C GLN A 44 -23.02 -7.19 4.17
N GLN A 45 -22.84 -7.30 5.48
CA GLN A 45 -23.86 -7.86 6.37
C GLN A 45 -25.17 -7.05 6.35
N GLN A 46 -25.13 -5.82 5.85
CA GLN A 46 -26.29 -4.96 5.64
C GLN A 46 -26.77 -4.98 4.18
N GLY A 47 -26.25 -5.88 3.34
CA GLY A 47 -26.67 -6.05 1.94
C GLY A 47 -26.02 -5.05 0.97
N ILE A 48 -24.96 -4.36 1.37
CA ILE A 48 -24.20 -3.47 0.48
C ILE A 48 -23.13 -4.28 -0.25
N PRO A 49 -23.11 -4.30 -1.58
CA PRO A 49 -22.11 -5.05 -2.33
C PRO A 49 -20.69 -4.57 -2.04
N ILE A 50 -19.75 -5.50 -1.93
CA ILE A 50 -18.32 -5.16 -1.90
C ILE A 50 -17.92 -4.73 -3.31
N PRO A 51 -17.31 -3.54 -3.50
CA PRO A 51 -16.81 -3.16 -4.80
C PRO A 51 -15.64 -4.04 -5.19
N HIS A 52 -15.73 -4.68 -6.33
CA HIS A 52 -14.60 -5.39 -6.93
C HIS A 52 -13.49 -4.40 -7.30
N PRO A 53 -12.21 -4.85 -7.40
CA PRO A 53 -11.19 -4.06 -8.04
C PRO A 53 -11.67 -3.63 -9.43
N PRO A 54 -11.50 -2.36 -9.82
CA PRO A 54 -11.99 -1.90 -11.11
C PRO A 54 -11.20 -2.56 -12.24
N LEU A 55 -11.87 -3.28 -13.14
CA LEU A 55 -11.25 -3.76 -14.37
C LEU A 55 -10.82 -2.56 -15.22
N MET A 56 -9.67 -2.68 -15.87
CA MET A 56 -9.08 -1.64 -16.70
C MET A 56 -10.06 -1.14 -17.77
N SER A 57 -10.26 0.16 -17.79
CA SER A 57 -11.12 0.85 -18.75
C SER A 57 -10.55 0.76 -20.18
N PRO A 58 -11.35 0.95 -21.22
CA PRO A 58 -10.87 0.97 -22.58
C PRO A 58 -9.69 1.93 -22.76
N ASN A 59 -8.74 1.55 -23.60
CA ASN A 59 -7.60 2.38 -23.94
C ASN A 59 -8.09 3.69 -24.61
N PRO A 60 -7.80 4.87 -24.06
CA PRO A 60 -8.34 6.12 -24.58
C PRO A 60 -7.81 6.49 -25.97
N ALA A 61 -6.66 5.96 -26.38
CA ALA A 61 -6.07 6.24 -27.67
C ALA A 61 -6.60 5.32 -28.79
N THR A 62 -6.86 4.05 -28.48
CA THR A 62 -7.20 3.03 -29.48
C THR A 62 -8.60 2.45 -29.33
N GLY A 63 -9.26 2.66 -28.20
CA GLY A 63 -10.51 2.00 -27.84
C GLY A 63 -10.39 0.52 -27.48
N ALA A 64 -9.17 -0.03 -27.45
CA ALA A 64 -8.94 -1.42 -27.11
C ALA A 64 -9.40 -1.72 -25.67
N THR A 65 -10.05 -2.86 -25.48
CA THR A 65 -10.53 -3.34 -24.19
C THR A 65 -9.73 -4.57 -23.74
N VAL A 66 -9.85 -4.90 -22.47
CA VAL A 66 -9.43 -6.20 -21.94
C VAL A 66 -10.20 -7.29 -22.69
N ASN A 67 -9.53 -8.30 -23.20
CA ASN A 67 -10.16 -9.42 -23.90
C ASN A 67 -10.76 -10.43 -22.92
N ASP A 68 -11.55 -11.39 -23.42
CA ASP A 68 -12.26 -12.34 -22.57
C ASP A 68 -11.33 -13.21 -21.71
N ASN A 69 -10.19 -13.65 -22.26
CA ASN A 69 -9.23 -14.45 -21.49
C ASN A 69 -8.55 -13.62 -20.38
N GLU A 70 -8.18 -12.39 -20.69
CA GLU A 70 -7.62 -11.46 -19.70
C GLU A 70 -8.64 -11.15 -18.60
N ARG A 71 -9.93 -10.97 -18.97
CA ARG A 71 -11.01 -10.71 -18.02
C ARG A 71 -11.25 -11.91 -17.10
N VAL A 72 -11.33 -13.12 -17.63
CA VAL A 72 -11.50 -14.32 -16.82
C VAL A 72 -10.31 -14.52 -15.88
N SER A 73 -9.09 -14.32 -16.36
CA SER A 73 -7.89 -14.41 -15.52
C SER A 73 -7.85 -13.31 -14.44
N PHE A 74 -8.38 -12.12 -14.74
CA PHE A 74 -8.52 -11.06 -13.76
C PHE A 74 -9.53 -11.43 -12.66
N GLU A 75 -10.67 -12.01 -13.03
CA GLU A 75 -11.70 -12.47 -12.08
C GLU A 75 -11.16 -13.59 -11.16
N GLU A 76 -10.42 -14.56 -11.72
CA GLU A 76 -9.72 -15.58 -10.94
C GLU A 76 -8.70 -14.97 -9.98
N GLY A 77 -7.94 -13.99 -10.43
CA GLY A 77 -6.99 -13.26 -9.56
C GLY A 77 -7.65 -12.54 -8.39
N ILE A 78 -8.89 -12.06 -8.56
CA ILE A 78 -9.70 -11.50 -7.46
C ILE A 78 -10.01 -12.58 -6.42
N LEU A 79 -10.40 -13.77 -6.88
CA LEU A 79 -10.71 -14.89 -6.00
C LEU A 79 -9.46 -15.26 -5.17
N ARG A 80 -8.28 -15.32 -5.81
CA ARG A 80 -7.02 -15.61 -5.12
C ARG A 80 -6.63 -14.52 -4.10
N ALA A 81 -6.80 -13.27 -4.44
CA ALA A 81 -6.55 -12.16 -3.50
C ALA A 81 -7.51 -12.13 -2.31
N GLY A 82 -8.73 -12.62 -2.50
CA GLY A 82 -9.76 -12.71 -1.46
C GLY A 82 -9.77 -14.02 -0.68
N GLN A 83 -8.98 -14.99 -1.10
CA GLN A 83 -8.91 -16.31 -0.50
C GLN A 83 -8.32 -16.23 0.91
N LEU A 84 -8.93 -16.98 1.84
CA LEU A 84 -8.38 -17.17 3.18
C LEU A 84 -7.39 -18.31 3.17
N GLU A 85 -6.15 -18.00 3.47
CA GLU A 85 -5.11 -18.98 3.66
C GLU A 85 -5.18 -19.60 5.06
N SER A 86 -4.98 -20.89 5.15
CA SER A 86 -5.00 -21.61 6.42
C SER A 86 -3.74 -22.44 6.64
N THR A 87 -3.53 -22.81 7.88
CA THR A 87 -2.42 -23.71 8.28
C THR A 87 -2.76 -25.18 8.12
N CYS A 88 -3.85 -25.52 7.47
CA CYS A 88 -4.31 -26.89 7.32
C CYS A 88 -3.78 -27.51 6.03
N ASP A 89 -2.80 -28.39 6.13
CA ASP A 89 -2.20 -29.11 4.98
C ASP A 89 -3.13 -30.12 4.30
N THR A 90 -4.24 -30.47 4.92
CA THR A 90 -5.18 -31.48 4.44
C THR A 90 -6.58 -30.95 4.16
N CYS A 91 -6.78 -29.64 4.29
CA CYS A 91 -8.04 -29.03 3.96
C CYS A 91 -8.19 -28.97 2.43
N ALA A 92 -9.22 -29.60 1.93
CA ALA A 92 -9.60 -29.40 0.54
C ALA A 92 -10.13 -27.99 0.34
N ASP A 93 -9.83 -27.41 -0.80
CA ASP A 93 -10.51 -26.21 -1.28
C ASP A 93 -12.01 -26.46 -1.31
N VAL A 94 -12.74 -25.73 -0.50
CA VAL A 94 -14.20 -25.84 -0.49
C VAL A 94 -14.75 -24.84 -1.49
N THR A 95 -14.82 -25.25 -2.74
CA THR A 95 -15.34 -24.43 -3.84
C THR A 95 -16.87 -24.40 -3.91
N ASP A 96 -17.55 -25.19 -3.08
CA ASP A 96 -19.00 -25.40 -3.16
C ASP A 96 -19.83 -24.56 -2.17
N GLY A 97 -19.18 -23.65 -1.44
CA GLY A 97 -19.85 -22.82 -0.43
C GLY A 97 -20.23 -23.56 0.85
N SER A 98 -19.79 -24.80 1.02
CA SER A 98 -20.00 -25.55 2.24
C SER A 98 -19.16 -24.96 3.38
N PRO A 99 -19.68 -24.79 4.59
CA PRO A 99 -18.88 -24.33 5.71
C PRO A 99 -17.78 -25.34 6.02
N VAL A 100 -16.54 -24.87 6.04
CA VAL A 100 -15.40 -25.72 6.42
C VAL A 100 -15.57 -26.12 7.88
N THR A 101 -15.95 -27.37 8.07
CA THR A 101 -16.07 -27.95 9.41
C THR A 101 -14.68 -28.16 9.99
N GLY A 102 -14.22 -27.22 10.79
CA GLY A 102 -12.96 -27.35 11.52
C GLY A 102 -12.22 -26.05 11.81
N LEU A 103 -12.37 -25.03 11.00
CA LEU A 103 -11.85 -23.67 11.26
C LEU A 103 -12.95 -22.62 11.48
N GLY A 104 -14.16 -23.04 11.56
CA GLY A 104 -15.30 -22.54 12.34
C GLY A 104 -15.89 -21.21 12.04
N GLU A 105 -15.25 -20.28 11.39
CA GLU A 105 -15.88 -18.99 11.08
C GLU A 105 -15.53 -18.58 9.64
N LEU A 106 -16.59 -18.44 8.86
CA LEU A 106 -16.58 -17.64 7.63
C LEU A 106 -15.94 -16.29 7.96
N ASP A 107 -15.05 -15.80 7.11
CA ASP A 107 -14.60 -14.42 7.29
C ASP A 107 -15.83 -13.53 7.26
N PRO A 108 -16.22 -12.90 8.39
CA PRO A 108 -17.40 -12.04 8.40
C PRO A 108 -17.23 -10.83 7.48
N MET A 109 -16.01 -10.59 6.99
CA MET A 109 -15.68 -9.46 6.13
C MET A 109 -15.85 -9.80 4.64
N PHE A 110 -15.63 -11.07 4.24
CA PHE A 110 -15.69 -11.48 2.83
C PHE A 110 -16.45 -12.81 2.65
N PRO A 111 -17.73 -12.84 2.93
CA PRO A 111 -18.48 -14.09 2.82
C PRO A 111 -18.50 -14.71 1.40
N GLN A 112 -18.12 -13.98 0.37
CA GLN A 112 -18.01 -14.51 -1.00
C GLN A 112 -16.66 -15.17 -1.31
N PHE A 113 -15.64 -14.99 -0.48
CA PHE A 113 -14.31 -15.55 -0.70
C PHE A 113 -14.04 -16.77 0.19
N HIS A 114 -15.02 -17.65 0.30
CA HIS A 114 -14.99 -18.82 1.19
C HIS A 114 -14.16 -19.98 0.67
N THR A 115 -13.06 -19.71 0.06
CA THR A 115 -12.12 -20.77 -0.23
C THR A 115 -11.13 -20.85 0.92
N ASN A 116 -11.06 -21.99 1.57
CA ASN A 116 -10.07 -22.29 2.55
C ASN A 116 -8.91 -22.95 1.83
N SER A 117 -7.95 -22.17 1.42
CA SER A 117 -6.72 -22.69 0.86
C SER A 117 -5.77 -23.09 1.97
N ASN A 118 -4.99 -24.11 1.74
CA ASN A 118 -3.85 -24.42 2.58
C ASN A 118 -2.65 -23.62 2.07
N GLY A 119 -1.82 -23.12 2.94
CA GLY A 119 -0.67 -22.42 2.46
C GLY A 119 -0.11 -21.40 3.42
N LEU A 120 -0.84 -20.98 4.46
CA LEU A 120 -0.40 -19.97 5.39
C LEU A 120 0.88 -20.39 6.13
N GLY A 121 1.92 -19.59 5.99
CA GLY A 121 3.21 -19.84 6.61
C GLY A 121 3.18 -19.80 8.12
N ALA A 122 4.18 -20.42 8.73
CA ALA A 122 4.35 -20.43 10.18
C ALA A 122 4.48 -19.03 10.78
N ARG A 123 4.94 -18.07 9.98
CA ARG A 123 4.97 -16.63 10.29
C ARG A 123 4.29 -15.87 9.18
N HIS A 124 3.41 -14.95 9.56
CA HIS A 124 2.63 -14.15 8.61
C HIS A 124 2.19 -12.81 9.21
N ASN A 125 1.86 -11.87 8.37
CA ASN A 125 1.26 -10.57 8.74
C ASN A 125 -0.26 -10.60 8.61
N SER A 126 -0.78 -11.38 7.66
CA SER A 126 -2.20 -11.59 7.40
C SER A 126 -2.40 -12.95 6.73
N ASP A 127 -3.62 -13.39 6.69
CA ASP A 127 -4.08 -14.62 6.04
C ASP A 127 -4.87 -14.34 4.75
N GLN A 128 -4.89 -13.08 4.29
CA GLN A 128 -5.63 -12.65 3.10
C GLN A 128 -5.10 -11.31 2.59
N CYS A 129 -4.99 -11.13 1.26
CA CYS A 129 -4.50 -9.88 0.67
C CYS A 129 -5.46 -8.72 0.92
N PHE A 130 -6.76 -8.92 0.67
CA PHE A 130 -7.75 -7.85 0.78
C PHE A 130 -8.02 -7.39 2.21
N SER A 131 -7.60 -8.13 3.23
CA SER A 131 -7.69 -7.63 4.61
C SER A 131 -6.90 -6.32 4.81
N CYS A 132 -5.74 -6.20 4.16
CA CYS A 132 -4.88 -5.01 4.22
C CYS A 132 -4.96 -4.13 2.97
N HIS A 133 -5.56 -4.59 1.89
CA HIS A 133 -5.71 -3.90 0.61
C HIS A 133 -7.18 -3.67 0.26
N ALA A 134 -7.90 -2.94 1.12
CA ALA A 134 -9.36 -2.80 1.02
C ALA A 134 -9.88 -1.36 0.88
N GLN A 135 -9.04 -0.32 1.01
CA GLN A 135 -9.50 1.05 1.04
C GLN A 135 -8.86 1.89 -0.08
N PRO A 136 -9.63 2.60 -0.95
CA PRO A 136 -11.08 2.82 -0.95
C PRO A 136 -11.91 1.68 -1.56
N SER A 137 -11.27 0.75 -2.22
CA SER A 137 -11.86 -0.46 -2.81
C SER A 137 -10.89 -1.61 -2.68
N LEU A 138 -11.31 -2.83 -2.95
CA LEU A 138 -10.42 -3.97 -3.03
C LEU A 138 -9.27 -3.68 -4.01
N GLY A 139 -8.04 -3.93 -3.59
CA GLY A 139 -6.82 -3.52 -4.27
C GLY A 139 -6.27 -2.17 -3.79
N GLY A 140 -6.92 -1.49 -2.85
CA GLY A 140 -6.48 -0.22 -2.27
C GLY A 140 -5.37 -0.34 -1.22
N SER A 141 -5.40 0.52 -0.21
CA SER A 141 -4.38 0.59 0.86
C SER A 141 -5.05 0.75 2.23
N GLY A 142 -4.76 -0.14 3.15
CA GLY A 142 -5.35 -0.16 4.49
C GLY A 142 -6.54 -1.11 4.61
N GLY A 143 -7.00 -1.28 5.84
CA GLY A 143 -8.09 -2.19 6.18
C GLY A 143 -9.48 -1.61 5.90
N PHE A 144 -10.48 -2.37 6.28
CA PHE A 144 -11.88 -2.01 6.06
C PHE A 144 -12.33 -0.84 6.91
N LEU A 145 -13.33 -0.13 6.37
CA LEU A 145 -14.08 0.84 7.14
C LEU A 145 -15.18 0.15 7.94
N VAL A 146 -15.24 0.46 9.21
CA VAL A 146 -16.27 -0.07 10.12
C VAL A 146 -17.11 1.05 10.71
N PRO A 147 -18.41 0.85 10.91
CA PRO A 147 -19.25 1.79 11.62
C PRO A 147 -18.81 1.91 13.09
N ASN A 148 -18.88 3.11 13.64
CA ASN A 148 -18.86 3.26 15.09
C ASN A 148 -20.11 2.63 15.71
N PRO A 149 -20.05 2.11 16.93
CA PRO A 149 -21.23 1.65 17.62
C PRO A 149 -22.32 2.73 17.66
N GLY A 150 -23.48 2.43 17.09
CA GLY A 150 -24.61 3.37 17.01
C GLY A 150 -24.59 4.35 15.83
N ASP A 151 -23.55 4.37 15.01
CA ASP A 151 -23.46 5.18 13.80
C ASP A 151 -23.44 4.24 12.57
N PRO A 152 -24.43 4.32 11.66
CA PRO A 152 -24.45 3.49 10.46
C PRO A 152 -23.44 3.92 9.41
N ILE A 153 -22.82 5.10 9.53
CA ILE A 153 -21.84 5.60 8.58
C ILE A 153 -20.43 5.23 9.05
N PRO A 154 -19.64 4.51 8.25
CA PRO A 154 -18.28 4.18 8.60
C PRO A 154 -17.44 5.44 8.79
N GLN A 155 -16.76 5.55 9.91
CA GLN A 155 -15.93 6.70 10.23
C GLN A 155 -14.47 6.35 10.50
N GLN A 156 -14.15 5.06 10.59
CA GLN A 156 -12.82 4.58 10.94
C GLN A 156 -12.42 3.39 10.07
N ALA A 157 -11.15 3.34 9.71
CA ALA A 157 -10.55 2.14 9.12
C ALA A 157 -10.09 1.21 10.25
N GLU A 158 -10.57 -0.02 10.26
CA GLU A 158 -10.08 -1.03 11.18
C GLU A 158 -8.76 -1.59 10.70
N ASN A 159 -7.80 -1.71 11.62
CA ASN A 159 -6.56 -2.42 11.35
C ASN A 159 -6.83 -3.93 11.43
N PRO A 160 -6.78 -4.68 10.33
CA PRO A 160 -7.08 -6.11 10.35
C PRO A 160 -6.09 -6.89 11.22
N GLN A 161 -4.85 -6.46 11.30
CA GLN A 161 -3.82 -7.07 12.13
C GLN A 161 -4.14 -6.97 13.64
N PHE A 162 -4.88 -5.95 14.05
CA PHE A 162 -5.34 -5.84 15.44
C PHE A 162 -6.48 -6.79 15.77
N ARG A 163 -7.39 -7.03 14.80
CA ARG A 163 -8.60 -7.84 14.99
C ARG A 163 -8.33 -9.34 14.97
N LEU A 164 -7.41 -9.80 14.11
CA LEU A 164 -7.20 -11.22 13.85
C LEU A 164 -6.54 -11.98 15.00
N VAL A 165 -5.69 -11.30 15.78
CA VAL A 165 -4.81 -11.91 16.79
C VAL A 165 -5.48 -12.74 17.89
N PRO A 166 -6.52 -12.26 18.58
CA PRO A 166 -7.05 -13.01 19.72
C PRO A 166 -7.84 -14.26 19.31
N ARG A 167 -8.34 -14.30 18.08
CA ARG A 167 -9.26 -15.35 17.65
C ARG A 167 -8.60 -16.51 16.94
N ARG A 168 -7.57 -16.24 16.10
CA ARG A 168 -7.03 -17.24 15.19
C ARG A 168 -5.68 -17.82 15.63
N PHE A 169 -4.79 -17.03 16.23
CA PHE A 169 -3.39 -17.42 16.41
C PHE A 169 -3.01 -17.82 17.83
N GLY A 170 -3.99 -17.97 18.69
CA GLY A 170 -3.80 -18.51 20.05
C GLY A 170 -3.04 -17.59 21.01
N LYS A 171 -2.78 -18.11 22.20
CA LYS A 171 -2.18 -17.35 23.31
C LYS A 171 -0.70 -17.06 23.18
N GLN A 172 0.00 -17.69 22.23
CA GLN A 172 1.43 -17.48 22.01
C GLN A 172 1.77 -16.13 21.35
N ASN A 173 0.78 -15.46 20.78
CA ASN A 173 0.95 -14.15 20.17
C ASN A 173 0.37 -13.06 21.07
N ALA A 174 1.07 -11.94 21.12
CA ALA A 174 0.60 -10.72 21.77
C ALA A 174 0.46 -9.62 20.72
N THR A 175 -0.58 -8.80 20.81
CA THR A 175 -0.70 -7.61 19.97
C THR A 175 0.36 -6.59 20.37
N PRO A 176 1.34 -6.28 19.51
CA PRO A 176 2.36 -5.30 19.85
C PRO A 176 1.75 -3.92 20.11
N SER A 177 2.37 -3.16 21.03
CA SER A 177 1.85 -1.85 21.47
C SER A 177 1.76 -0.79 20.38
N PHE A 178 2.54 -0.94 19.31
CA PHE A 178 2.50 -0.06 18.14
C PHE A 178 1.32 -0.36 17.19
N GLN A 179 0.66 -1.51 17.30
CA GLN A 179 -0.56 -1.82 16.58
C GLN A 179 -1.77 -1.19 17.29
N LYS A 180 -2.58 -0.48 16.53
CA LYS A 180 -3.79 0.18 17.04
C LYS A 180 -5.00 -0.31 16.27
N GLN A 181 -6.14 -0.44 16.95
CA GLN A 181 -7.39 -0.93 16.36
C GLN A 181 -7.82 -0.11 15.12
N PHE A 182 -7.65 1.21 15.18
CA PHE A 182 -8.00 2.13 14.09
C PHE A 182 -6.77 2.85 13.55
N GLY A 183 -5.63 2.18 13.57
CA GLY A 183 -4.40 2.63 12.97
C GLY A 183 -4.14 1.98 11.61
N PRO A 184 -3.05 2.34 10.96
CA PRO A 184 -2.65 1.71 9.71
C PRO A 184 -2.22 0.25 9.94
N ALA A 185 -2.58 -0.64 9.01
CA ALA A 185 -1.90 -1.93 8.88
C ALA A 185 -0.43 -1.69 8.52
N ARG A 186 0.47 -2.48 9.08
CA ARG A 186 1.91 -2.25 8.93
C ARG A 186 2.69 -3.55 8.80
N GLU A 187 3.56 -3.59 7.79
CA GLU A 187 4.70 -4.48 7.74
C GLU A 187 5.77 -3.96 8.72
N VAL A 188 6.42 -4.85 9.44
CA VAL A 188 7.50 -4.53 10.39
C VAL A 188 8.83 -5.03 9.85
N ARG A 189 9.84 -4.17 9.85
CA ARG A 189 11.22 -4.52 9.51
C ARG A 189 12.14 -4.20 10.68
N PHE A 190 13.11 -5.08 10.96
CA PHE A 190 14.20 -4.75 11.87
C PHE A 190 15.30 -4.02 11.09
N LYS A 191 15.83 -2.96 11.69
CA LYS A 191 16.93 -2.19 11.08
C LYS A 191 18.25 -2.94 11.22
N PHE A 192 18.45 -3.55 12.37
CA PHE A 192 19.69 -4.24 12.73
C PHE A 192 19.41 -5.60 13.40
N LYS A 193 20.28 -6.54 13.12
CA LYS A 193 20.35 -7.83 13.80
C LYS A 193 20.97 -7.69 15.21
N PRO A 194 20.88 -8.71 16.06
CA PRO A 194 21.49 -8.68 17.40
C PRO A 194 23.01 -8.43 17.40
N ASP A 195 23.71 -8.80 16.34
CA ASP A 195 25.15 -8.58 16.16
C ASP A 195 25.51 -7.17 15.66
N GLY A 196 24.50 -6.30 15.43
CA GLY A 196 24.65 -4.92 14.95
C GLY A 196 24.79 -4.79 13.43
N THR A 197 24.79 -5.90 12.69
CA THR A 197 24.74 -5.84 11.22
C THR A 197 23.35 -5.41 10.74
N ARG A 198 23.27 -4.86 9.52
CA ARG A 198 21.97 -4.50 8.92
C ARG A 198 21.13 -5.75 8.72
N ASP A 199 19.88 -5.64 9.08
CA ASP A 199 18.85 -6.63 8.80
C ASP A 199 18.07 -6.23 7.53
N GLY A 200 17.04 -5.43 7.68
CA GLY A 200 16.17 -4.97 6.58
C GLY A 200 15.10 -5.98 6.19
N GLY A 201 15.11 -7.19 6.78
CA GLY A 201 14.11 -8.22 6.57
C GLY A 201 12.76 -7.88 7.17
N VAL A 202 11.68 -8.43 6.58
CA VAL A 202 10.35 -8.40 7.17
C VAL A 202 10.31 -9.38 8.32
N HIS A 203 9.78 -8.92 9.46
CA HIS A 203 9.50 -9.76 10.60
C HIS A 203 7.97 -9.79 10.80
N GLN A 204 7.38 -10.93 10.49
CA GLN A 204 5.93 -11.09 10.50
C GLN A 204 5.40 -11.04 11.93
N LEU A 205 4.22 -10.42 12.05
CA LEU A 205 3.61 -10.13 13.35
C LEU A 205 3.12 -11.37 14.09
N TRP A 206 2.70 -12.38 13.33
CA TRP A 206 2.03 -13.54 13.88
C TRP A 206 2.80 -14.82 13.61
N THR A 207 2.73 -15.74 14.57
CA THR A 207 3.26 -17.09 14.43
C THR A 207 2.20 -18.11 14.77
N VAL A 208 2.18 -19.21 14.05
CA VAL A 208 1.39 -20.39 14.40
C VAL A 208 2.33 -21.46 14.93
N ARG A 209 1.82 -22.24 15.87
CA ARG A 209 2.57 -23.35 16.47
C ARG A 209 1.92 -24.66 16.07
N GLY A 210 2.71 -25.56 15.49
CA GLY A 210 2.30 -26.91 15.19
C GLY A 210 1.17 -26.98 14.16
N ILE A 211 1.51 -27.20 12.94
CA ILE A 211 0.56 -27.27 11.82
C ILE A 211 0.31 -28.67 11.35
N THR A 212 1.21 -29.58 11.65
CA THR A 212 0.97 -30.97 11.30
C THR A 212 0.16 -31.67 12.39
N LYS A 213 -0.88 -32.40 11.96
CA LYS A 213 -1.62 -33.33 12.81
C LYS A 213 -0.89 -34.67 12.95
N ASP A 214 0.22 -34.86 12.25
CA ASP A 214 1.02 -36.06 12.34
C ASP A 214 1.83 -36.05 13.65
N PRO A 215 1.50 -36.93 14.64
CA PRO A 215 2.17 -36.94 15.91
C PRO A 215 3.63 -37.44 15.81
N THR A 216 4.06 -37.95 14.66
CA THR A 216 5.44 -38.39 14.41
C THR A 216 6.34 -37.25 13.96
N ILE A 217 5.77 -36.11 13.52
CA ILE A 217 6.51 -34.93 13.12
C ILE A 217 6.57 -33.96 14.30
N PRO A 218 7.76 -33.64 14.83
CA PRO A 218 7.89 -32.68 15.92
C PRO A 218 7.34 -31.32 15.54
N ASP A 219 6.54 -30.72 16.42
CA ASP A 219 6.08 -29.35 16.26
C ASP A 219 7.24 -28.38 16.05
N CYS A 220 7.10 -27.52 15.06
CA CYS A 220 7.93 -26.34 14.93
C CYS A 220 7.47 -25.31 15.97
N ALA A 221 8.25 -25.13 17.02
CA ALA A 221 7.91 -24.24 18.13
C ALA A 221 8.41 -22.81 17.87
N LEU A 222 7.88 -22.15 16.85
CA LEU A 222 8.17 -20.74 16.60
C LEU A 222 7.59 -19.86 17.71
N THR A 223 8.34 -18.85 18.08
CA THR A 223 7.90 -17.80 18.99
C THR A 223 7.79 -16.48 18.22
N GLN A 224 6.81 -15.67 18.62
CA GLN A 224 6.70 -14.31 18.11
C GLN A 224 7.99 -13.53 18.44
N PRO A 225 8.54 -12.76 17.49
CA PRO A 225 9.68 -11.89 17.78
C PRO A 225 9.37 -10.91 18.92
N ASP A 226 10.38 -10.55 19.72
CA ASP A 226 10.21 -9.61 20.84
C ASP A 226 10.07 -8.17 20.33
N PHE A 227 8.94 -7.90 19.66
CA PHE A 227 8.63 -6.60 19.08
C PHE A 227 8.66 -5.46 20.09
N GLU A 228 8.25 -5.70 21.34
CA GLU A 228 8.23 -4.67 22.36
C GLU A 228 9.63 -4.19 22.74
N ASN A 229 10.58 -5.09 22.84
CA ASN A 229 11.97 -4.77 23.13
C ASN A 229 12.62 -4.05 21.94
N GLU A 230 12.41 -4.55 20.73
CA GLU A 230 12.93 -3.92 19.51
C GLU A 230 12.32 -2.53 19.26
N TYR A 231 11.03 -2.33 19.59
CA TYR A 231 10.38 -1.04 19.55
C TYR A 231 11.01 -0.04 20.53
N LYS A 232 11.24 -0.46 21.78
CA LYS A 232 11.91 0.37 22.80
C LYS A 232 13.34 0.75 22.41
N LYS A 233 14.06 -0.14 21.74
CA LYS A 233 15.40 0.14 21.18
C LYS A 233 15.38 1.07 19.97
N GLY A 234 14.20 1.37 19.38
CA GLY A 234 14.09 2.11 18.12
C GLY A 234 14.56 1.32 16.90
N ASN A 235 14.64 -0.02 17.02
CA ASN A 235 15.11 -0.93 15.96
C ASN A 235 14.03 -1.28 14.92
N LEU A 236 12.79 -0.84 15.10
CA LEU A 236 11.72 -1.11 14.17
C LEU A 236 11.60 -0.02 13.10
N SER A 237 11.25 -0.45 11.90
CA SER A 237 10.77 0.35 10.80
C SER A 237 9.42 -0.20 10.34
N PHE A 238 8.54 0.68 9.88
CA PHE A 238 7.18 0.32 9.48
C PHE A 238 6.91 0.70 8.04
N ARG A 239 6.10 -0.11 7.36
CA ARG A 239 5.58 0.21 6.04
C ARG A 239 4.10 -0.13 5.96
N ILE A 240 3.32 0.79 5.39
CA ILE A 240 1.90 0.55 5.11
C ILE A 240 1.75 -0.13 3.75
N PRO A 241 0.65 -0.87 3.53
CA PRO A 241 0.36 -1.47 2.24
C PRO A 241 0.30 -0.41 1.13
N LEU A 242 0.95 -0.69 0.01
CA LEU A 242 0.81 0.10 -1.22
C LEU A 242 -0.48 -0.34 -1.94
N GLN A 243 -1.16 0.60 -2.60
CA GLN A 243 -2.29 0.22 -3.44
C GLN A 243 -1.84 -0.63 -4.63
N MET A 244 -2.66 -1.61 -4.99
CA MET A 244 -2.45 -2.50 -6.13
C MET A 244 -3.08 -1.97 -7.43
N LEU A 245 -3.83 -0.87 -7.34
CA LEU A 245 -4.55 -0.26 -8.47
C LEU A 245 -3.57 0.34 -9.48
N GLY A 246 -3.78 0.04 -10.76
CA GLY A 246 -3.01 0.61 -11.87
C GLY A 246 -1.58 0.07 -12.04
N LEU A 247 -1.19 -1.00 -11.33
CA LEU A 247 0.19 -1.49 -11.39
C LEU A 247 0.58 -1.97 -12.79
N GLY A 248 -0.35 -2.55 -13.56
CA GLY A 248 -0.09 -2.93 -14.95
C GLY A 248 0.23 -1.76 -15.86
N LEU A 249 -0.40 -0.60 -15.64
CA LEU A 249 -0.05 0.63 -16.35
C LEU A 249 1.37 1.08 -15.98
N MET A 250 1.70 1.05 -14.69
CA MET A 250 3.03 1.41 -14.21
C MET A 250 4.12 0.46 -14.74
N GLU A 251 3.84 -0.86 -14.81
CA GLU A 251 4.75 -1.85 -15.40
C GLU A 251 4.99 -1.59 -16.89
N SER A 252 3.97 -1.11 -17.61
CA SER A 252 4.00 -0.89 -19.05
C SER A 252 4.76 0.39 -19.48
N ILE A 253 5.14 1.26 -18.55
CA ILE A 253 5.99 2.42 -18.80
C ILE A 253 7.42 1.92 -19.05
N GLN A 254 8.02 2.27 -20.17
CA GLN A 254 9.39 1.84 -20.50
C GLN A 254 10.44 2.66 -19.74
N ASP A 255 11.61 2.05 -19.49
CA ASP A 255 12.74 2.72 -18.82
C ASP A 255 13.14 4.01 -19.53
N ARG A 256 13.12 4.00 -20.88
CA ARG A 256 13.43 5.20 -21.69
C ARG A 256 12.46 6.36 -21.43
N GLU A 257 11.18 6.08 -21.13
CA GLU A 257 10.18 7.09 -20.81
C GLU A 257 10.50 7.74 -19.46
N ILE A 258 10.82 6.92 -18.45
CA ILE A 258 11.23 7.39 -17.11
C ILE A 258 12.45 8.31 -17.23
N LEU A 259 13.48 7.90 -17.97
CA LEU A 259 14.70 8.67 -18.15
C LEU A 259 14.45 9.93 -18.98
N ALA A 260 13.64 9.87 -20.03
CA ALA A 260 13.31 11.04 -20.85
C ALA A 260 12.56 12.11 -20.03
N GLN A 261 11.63 11.73 -19.17
CA GLN A 261 10.93 12.65 -18.27
C GLN A 261 11.89 13.28 -17.25
N HIS A 262 12.82 12.51 -16.70
CA HIS A 262 13.87 13.01 -15.82
C HIS A 262 14.74 14.05 -16.54
N ASP A 263 15.23 13.73 -17.73
CA ASP A 263 16.15 14.58 -18.50
C ASP A 263 15.45 15.86 -18.98
N ALA A 264 14.20 15.77 -19.40
CA ALA A 264 13.40 16.92 -19.84
C ALA A 264 13.26 18.02 -18.74
N THR A 265 13.34 17.63 -17.48
CA THR A 265 13.21 18.55 -16.34
C THR A 265 14.52 18.83 -15.63
N ALA A 266 15.67 18.28 -16.11
CA ALA A 266 16.95 18.31 -15.43
C ALA A 266 17.42 19.72 -15.03
N GLY A 267 17.29 20.71 -15.92
CA GLY A 267 17.68 22.09 -15.63
C GLY A 267 16.87 22.74 -14.52
N LEU A 268 15.57 22.44 -14.43
CA LEU A 268 14.71 22.95 -13.38
C LEU A 268 14.92 22.17 -12.07
N ARG A 269 15.07 20.85 -12.14
CA ARG A 269 15.41 20.01 -10.98
C ARG A 269 16.70 20.46 -10.31
N ALA A 270 17.73 20.77 -11.10
CA ALA A 270 19.01 21.29 -10.58
C ALA A 270 18.84 22.60 -9.78
N GLN A 271 17.95 23.50 -10.20
CA GLN A 271 17.67 24.74 -9.47
C GLN A 271 17.04 24.51 -8.10
N TYR A 272 16.33 23.39 -7.92
CA TYR A 272 15.72 23.01 -6.66
C TYR A 272 16.60 22.03 -5.85
N GLY A 273 17.75 21.59 -6.38
CA GLY A 273 18.60 20.59 -5.74
C GLY A 273 17.99 19.19 -5.75
N ILE A 274 17.15 18.91 -6.75
CA ILE A 274 16.52 17.61 -6.94
C ILE A 274 17.37 16.79 -7.90
N THR A 275 17.89 15.67 -7.46
CA THR A 275 18.70 14.75 -8.28
C THR A 275 17.88 13.56 -8.70
N GLY A 276 17.44 12.74 -7.76
CA GLY A 276 16.73 11.49 -8.00
C GLY A 276 17.53 10.50 -8.85
N HIS A 277 17.36 9.23 -8.62
CA HIS A 277 17.97 8.22 -9.49
C HIS A 277 17.09 6.97 -9.55
N PRO A 278 17.18 6.17 -10.63
CA PRO A 278 16.48 4.90 -10.68
C PRO A 278 17.10 3.89 -9.73
N ASN A 279 16.28 3.11 -9.02
CA ASN A 279 16.74 1.83 -8.50
C ASN A 279 16.75 0.81 -9.65
N ARG A 280 17.71 -0.10 -9.67
CA ARG A 280 17.91 -1.01 -10.80
C ARG A 280 18.00 -2.46 -10.34
N SER A 281 17.47 -3.34 -11.18
CA SER A 281 17.61 -4.78 -11.03
C SER A 281 19.09 -5.18 -11.13
N GLY A 282 19.57 -5.90 -10.14
CA GLY A 282 20.94 -6.45 -10.14
C GLY A 282 21.18 -7.49 -11.24
N ASN A 283 20.12 -8.07 -11.81
CA ASN A 283 20.22 -9.14 -12.80
C ASN A 283 20.43 -8.60 -14.23
N ASP A 284 19.76 -7.50 -14.59
CA ASP A 284 19.70 -7.03 -15.98
C ASP A 284 19.79 -5.50 -16.12
N GLY A 285 19.93 -4.78 -15.01
CA GLY A 285 20.07 -3.32 -15.02
C GLY A 285 18.80 -2.54 -15.38
N THR A 286 17.65 -3.20 -15.59
CA THR A 286 16.37 -2.53 -15.84
C THR A 286 15.92 -1.73 -14.62
N ILE A 287 15.19 -0.65 -14.84
CA ILE A 287 14.65 0.19 -13.76
C ILE A 287 13.58 -0.58 -13.01
N THR A 288 13.79 -0.72 -11.71
CA THR A 288 12.82 -1.30 -10.79
C THR A 288 11.84 -0.21 -10.33
N ARG A 289 10.57 -0.56 -10.06
CA ARG A 289 9.52 0.45 -9.85
C ARG A 289 8.45 0.09 -8.82
N PHE A 290 8.46 -1.14 -8.30
CA PHE A 290 7.48 -1.57 -7.29
C PHE A 290 8.09 -1.59 -5.89
N GLY A 291 7.25 -1.41 -4.88
CA GLY A 291 7.66 -1.24 -3.49
C GLY A 291 8.01 0.21 -3.12
N TRP A 292 8.15 0.48 -1.84
CA TRP A 292 8.46 1.82 -1.30
C TRP A 292 9.83 2.36 -1.73
N LYS A 293 10.76 1.47 -2.02
CA LYS A 293 12.12 1.79 -2.47
C LYS A 293 12.37 1.37 -3.93
N ALA A 294 11.30 1.13 -4.69
CA ALA A 294 11.41 0.60 -6.05
C ALA A 294 12.27 -0.67 -6.12
N GLN A 295 12.13 -1.59 -5.17
CA GLN A 295 13.01 -2.76 -5.10
C GLN A 295 12.66 -3.86 -6.11
N ASN A 296 11.41 -3.93 -6.58
CA ASN A 296 10.94 -4.96 -7.51
C ASN A 296 10.76 -4.43 -8.93
N LYS A 297 11.17 -5.22 -9.92
CA LYS A 297 11.12 -4.81 -11.33
C LYS A 297 9.79 -5.14 -12.01
N SER A 298 9.05 -6.14 -11.54
CA SER A 298 7.81 -6.61 -12.17
C SER A 298 6.75 -6.94 -11.14
N ILE A 299 5.49 -6.89 -11.58
CA ILE A 299 4.33 -7.34 -10.78
C ILE A 299 4.48 -8.81 -10.42
N THR A 300 5.01 -9.63 -11.33
CA THR A 300 5.22 -11.06 -11.09
C THR A 300 6.15 -11.31 -9.90
N ILE A 301 7.32 -10.64 -9.86
CA ILE A 301 8.24 -10.75 -8.72
C ILE A 301 7.59 -10.18 -7.45
N PHE A 302 6.89 -9.07 -7.57
CA PHE A 302 6.24 -8.42 -6.43
C PHE A 302 5.12 -9.26 -5.83
N ALA A 303 4.35 -9.97 -6.68
CA ALA A 303 3.32 -10.92 -6.21
C ALA A 303 3.94 -12.09 -5.44
N GLY A 304 4.99 -12.72 -5.98
CA GLY A 304 5.69 -13.80 -5.30
C GLY A 304 6.34 -13.36 -3.98
N GLU A 305 6.93 -12.15 -3.94
CA GLU A 305 7.45 -11.57 -2.69
C GLU A 305 6.31 -11.38 -1.67
N ALA A 306 5.17 -10.82 -2.09
CA ALA A 306 4.05 -10.56 -1.19
C ALA A 306 3.49 -11.84 -0.55
N TYR A 307 3.33 -12.91 -1.33
CA TYR A 307 2.92 -14.21 -0.80
C TYR A 307 3.91 -14.71 0.27
N ASN A 308 5.21 -14.58 0.01
CA ASN A 308 6.24 -15.04 0.93
C ASN A 308 6.33 -14.16 2.19
N VAL A 309 6.40 -12.83 2.05
CA VAL A 309 6.65 -11.95 3.21
C VAL A 309 5.39 -11.61 4.01
N GLU A 310 4.20 -11.62 3.38
CA GLU A 310 2.96 -11.26 4.08
C GLU A 310 2.23 -12.48 4.64
N MET A 311 2.23 -13.59 3.90
CA MET A 311 1.51 -14.81 4.29
C MET A 311 2.45 -15.98 4.63
N GLY A 312 3.76 -15.82 4.45
CA GLY A 312 4.75 -16.88 4.69
C GLY A 312 4.70 -18.01 3.66
N ILE A 313 3.99 -17.79 2.54
CA ILE A 313 3.79 -18.80 1.49
C ILE A 313 4.99 -18.80 0.55
N THR A 314 5.71 -19.91 0.48
CA THR A 314 6.79 -20.08 -0.50
C THR A 314 6.23 -20.26 -1.91
N ASN A 315 7.03 -19.93 -2.91
CA ASN A 315 6.67 -20.10 -4.32
C ASN A 315 7.95 -20.28 -5.16
N GLU A 316 7.80 -20.49 -6.46
CA GLU A 316 8.92 -20.80 -7.37
C GLU A 316 9.95 -19.67 -7.47
N VAL A 317 9.53 -18.42 -7.18
CA VAL A 317 10.43 -17.25 -7.18
C VAL A 317 11.06 -17.03 -5.80
N PHE A 318 10.32 -17.33 -4.74
CA PHE A 318 10.74 -17.22 -3.35
C PHE A 318 10.57 -18.58 -2.63
N PRO A 319 11.44 -19.57 -2.89
CA PRO A 319 11.28 -20.93 -2.40
C PRO A 319 11.71 -21.11 -0.94
N THR A 320 12.28 -20.08 -0.32
CA THR A 320 12.77 -20.17 1.05
C THR A 320 11.72 -19.63 2.02
N PRO A 321 11.32 -20.43 3.02
CA PRO A 321 10.46 -19.95 4.10
C PRO A 321 11.06 -18.74 4.83
N THR A 322 10.18 -17.88 5.36
CA THR A 322 10.59 -16.65 6.08
C THR A 322 10.95 -16.90 7.55
N GLU A 323 10.62 -18.07 8.10
CA GLU A 323 11.03 -18.42 9.46
C GLU A 323 12.55 -18.59 9.56
N GLU A 324 13.13 -17.95 10.57
CA GLU A 324 14.57 -17.97 10.83
C GLU A 324 15.02 -19.15 11.71
N ASP A 325 14.09 -19.95 12.24
CA ASP A 325 14.41 -21.07 13.11
C ASP A 325 14.82 -22.30 12.27
N PRO A 326 16.10 -22.71 12.32
CA PRO A 326 16.57 -23.92 11.62
C PRO A 326 15.82 -25.18 12.04
N GLY A 327 15.24 -25.17 13.23
CA GLY A 327 14.40 -26.25 13.73
C GLY A 327 13.09 -26.43 12.96
N CYS A 328 12.66 -25.41 12.22
CA CYS A 328 11.45 -25.39 11.40
C CYS A 328 11.74 -25.58 9.91
N GLN A 329 12.99 -25.79 9.55
CA GLN A 329 13.42 -25.96 8.16
C GLN A 329 13.90 -27.41 7.95
N GLY A 330 13.38 -28.07 6.93
CA GLY A 330 13.86 -29.38 6.50
C GLY A 330 12.77 -30.42 6.28
N PRO A 331 13.10 -31.54 5.60
CA PRO A 331 12.12 -32.52 5.12
C PRO A 331 11.36 -33.27 6.22
N ASN A 332 11.88 -33.28 7.44
CA ASN A 332 11.23 -33.93 8.57
C ASN A 332 10.55 -32.97 9.55
N LYS A 333 10.56 -31.68 9.23
CA LYS A 333 9.89 -30.62 9.94
C LYS A 333 9.43 -29.64 8.87
N PRO A 334 8.40 -30.00 8.10
CA PRO A 334 7.92 -29.08 7.10
C PRO A 334 7.55 -27.78 7.80
N ALA A 335 8.19 -26.71 7.35
CA ALA A 335 7.57 -25.42 7.50
C ALA A 335 6.13 -25.60 7.01
N PRO A 336 5.15 -24.92 7.63
CA PRO A 336 3.77 -25.07 7.25
C PRO A 336 3.56 -24.79 5.84
N ASN A 337 4.26 -24.51 4.99
CA ASN A 337 3.97 -24.37 3.57
C ASN A 337 5.22 -24.20 2.77
N ASP A 338 5.79 -25.29 2.48
CA ASP A 338 6.64 -25.45 1.34
C ASP A 338 5.75 -25.63 0.09
N VAL A 339 5.10 -24.56 -0.35
CA VAL A 339 4.38 -24.57 -1.62
C VAL A 339 5.34 -24.26 -2.76
N THR A 340 6.41 -24.99 -2.86
CA THR A 340 7.15 -25.17 -4.11
C THR A 340 6.34 -26.03 -5.07
N ARG A 341 5.03 -25.98 -4.95
CA ARG A 341 4.15 -26.93 -5.61
C ARG A 341 3.58 -26.33 -6.87
N THR A 342 3.45 -27.18 -7.83
CA THR A 342 2.70 -26.91 -9.03
C THR A 342 1.23 -26.68 -8.69
N ALA A 343 0.52 -25.97 -9.53
CA ALA A 343 -0.91 -25.66 -9.39
C ALA A 343 -1.84 -26.82 -8.95
N SER A 344 -1.37 -28.06 -9.02
CA SER A 344 -2.13 -29.24 -8.57
C SER A 344 -2.21 -29.38 -7.06
N ASP A 345 -1.37 -28.69 -6.31
CA ASP A 345 -1.23 -28.89 -4.88
C ASP A 345 -1.84 -27.74 -4.09
N ASP A 346 -1.85 -26.55 -4.68
CA ASP A 346 -2.42 -25.35 -4.08
C ASP A 346 -3.95 -25.39 -4.06
N SER A 347 -4.54 -26.00 -5.06
CA SER A 347 -5.99 -26.00 -5.18
C SER A 347 -6.63 -27.25 -4.58
N GLY A 348 -5.87 -28.28 -4.17
CA GLY A 348 -6.48 -29.57 -3.83
C GLY A 348 -7.47 -30.01 -4.91
N ASN A 349 -7.54 -29.27 -5.98
CA ASN A 349 -8.69 -29.23 -6.84
C ASN A 349 -8.36 -29.69 -8.24
N GLN A 350 -8.84 -30.61 -8.48
CA GLN A 350 -9.37 -31.30 -9.61
C GLN A 350 -10.01 -30.51 -10.73
N ALA A 351 -9.98 -29.23 -10.74
CA ALA A 351 -10.47 -28.46 -11.88
C ALA A 351 -9.50 -28.53 -13.07
N PHE A 352 -8.86 -29.67 -13.27
CA PHE A 352 -8.09 -29.99 -14.47
C PHE A 352 -8.83 -29.77 -15.80
N ASN A 353 -10.11 -29.50 -15.73
CA ASN A 353 -10.91 -29.19 -16.92
C ASN A 353 -10.94 -27.68 -17.23
N ASN A 354 -10.39 -26.82 -16.38
CA ASN A 354 -10.29 -25.41 -16.65
C ASN A 354 -8.81 -25.02 -16.86
N PRO A 355 -8.40 -24.62 -18.07
CA PRO A 355 -7.00 -24.28 -18.36
C PRO A 355 -6.46 -23.08 -17.55
N LEU A 356 -7.30 -22.33 -16.85
CA LEU A 356 -6.90 -21.23 -15.99
C LEU A 356 -6.39 -21.70 -14.62
N HIS A 357 -6.75 -22.89 -14.18
CA HIS A 357 -6.26 -23.48 -12.93
C HIS A 357 -4.88 -24.15 -13.07
N ILE A 358 -4.19 -23.94 -14.18
CA ILE A 358 -2.82 -24.44 -14.39
C ILE A 358 -1.77 -23.50 -13.75
N LEU A 359 -2.16 -22.25 -13.45
CA LEU A 359 -1.24 -21.27 -12.88
C LEU A 359 -1.34 -21.28 -11.35
N PRO A 360 -0.21 -21.22 -10.63
CA PRO A 360 -0.20 -21.01 -9.19
C PRO A 360 -0.97 -19.76 -8.77
N ASP A 361 -1.51 -19.73 -7.56
CA ASP A 361 -2.35 -18.66 -7.05
C ASP A 361 -1.66 -17.28 -7.12
N TRP A 362 -0.39 -17.20 -6.77
CA TRP A 362 0.38 -15.97 -6.86
C TRP A 362 0.52 -15.45 -8.31
N MET A 363 0.54 -16.36 -9.30
CA MET A 363 0.56 -15.98 -10.72
C MET A 363 -0.81 -15.51 -11.21
N GLN A 364 -1.89 -16.06 -10.69
CA GLN A 364 -3.25 -15.57 -10.99
C GLN A 364 -3.48 -14.21 -10.31
N PHE A 365 -3.04 -14.05 -9.07
CA PHE A 365 -3.07 -12.78 -8.36
C PHE A 365 -2.34 -11.66 -9.12
N GLN A 366 -1.18 -11.92 -9.71
CA GLN A 366 -0.47 -10.91 -10.49
C GLN A 366 -1.25 -10.47 -11.74
N VAL A 367 -2.09 -11.32 -12.33
CA VAL A 367 -2.94 -10.96 -13.48
C VAL A 367 -4.04 -9.98 -13.04
N MET A 368 -4.63 -10.18 -11.87
CA MET A 368 -5.53 -9.17 -11.29
C MET A 368 -4.85 -7.81 -11.16
N MET A 369 -3.67 -7.74 -10.58
CA MET A 369 -2.94 -6.48 -10.44
C MET A 369 -2.61 -5.83 -11.79
N ARG A 370 -2.34 -6.64 -12.81
CA ARG A 370 -2.02 -6.17 -14.17
C ARG A 370 -3.19 -5.48 -14.85
N PHE A 371 -4.41 -6.00 -14.68
CA PHE A 371 -5.61 -5.50 -15.33
C PHE A 371 -6.53 -4.68 -14.42
N THR A 372 -6.09 -4.39 -13.21
CA THR A 372 -6.78 -3.41 -12.35
C THR A 372 -6.50 -2.00 -12.84
N ASP A 373 -7.54 -1.20 -13.06
CA ASP A 373 -7.40 0.18 -13.53
C ASP A 373 -6.75 1.10 -12.48
N GLY A 374 -6.15 2.18 -12.94
CA GLY A 374 -5.66 3.24 -12.07
C GLY A 374 -6.82 4.02 -11.44
N PRO A 375 -6.64 4.54 -10.22
CA PRO A 375 -7.66 5.37 -9.59
C PRO A 375 -8.00 6.60 -10.45
N ALA A 376 -9.29 6.83 -10.68
CA ALA A 376 -9.75 8.00 -11.41
C ALA A 376 -9.77 9.24 -10.49
N PRO A 377 -9.33 10.40 -10.98
CA PRO A 377 -9.50 11.66 -10.27
C PRO A 377 -10.97 12.05 -10.20
N ASP A 378 -11.29 13.05 -9.37
CA ASP A 378 -12.61 13.65 -9.34
C ASP A 378 -12.95 14.22 -10.74
N PRO A 379 -14.05 13.78 -11.37
CA PRO A 379 -14.44 14.30 -12.67
C PRO A 379 -14.90 15.77 -12.62
N ASN A 380 -15.25 16.28 -11.43
CA ASN A 380 -15.76 17.64 -11.24
C ASN A 380 -14.99 18.37 -10.10
N PRO A 381 -13.68 18.58 -10.25
CA PRO A 381 -12.88 19.21 -9.20
C PRO A 381 -13.35 20.66 -8.97
N SER A 382 -13.36 21.07 -7.72
CA SER A 382 -13.74 22.43 -7.31
C SER A 382 -12.84 23.49 -7.97
N PRO A 383 -13.30 24.75 -8.10
CA PRO A 383 -12.42 25.84 -8.56
C PRO A 383 -11.14 25.98 -7.73
N SER A 384 -11.20 25.71 -6.42
CA SER A 384 -10.03 25.67 -5.55
C SER A 384 -9.07 24.55 -5.95
N ALA A 385 -9.56 23.34 -6.20
CA ALA A 385 -8.74 22.22 -6.66
C ALA A 385 -8.11 22.49 -8.04
N GLN A 386 -8.85 23.11 -8.96
CA GLN A 386 -8.31 23.52 -10.27
C GLN A 386 -7.17 24.54 -10.13
N HIS A 387 -7.31 25.53 -9.25
CA HIS A 387 -6.24 26.46 -8.92
C HIS A 387 -5.06 25.73 -8.25
N GLY A 388 -5.35 24.78 -7.34
CA GLY A 388 -4.36 23.95 -6.68
C GLY A 388 -3.51 23.12 -7.66
N LYS A 389 -4.08 22.66 -8.77
CA LYS A 389 -3.33 21.98 -9.84
C LYS A 389 -2.25 22.89 -10.45
N VAL A 390 -2.57 24.15 -10.69
CA VAL A 390 -1.58 25.11 -11.19
C VAL A 390 -0.49 25.36 -10.14
N LEU A 391 -0.89 25.56 -8.89
CA LEU A 391 0.04 25.78 -7.78
C LEU A 391 0.94 24.57 -7.52
N PHE A 392 0.42 23.35 -7.63
CA PHE A 392 1.20 22.11 -7.53
C PHE A 392 2.37 22.09 -8.53
N GLY A 393 2.11 22.46 -9.77
CA GLY A 393 3.14 22.60 -10.79
C GLY A 393 4.12 23.74 -10.48
N THR A 394 3.62 24.96 -10.24
CA THR A 394 4.44 26.15 -10.06
C THR A 394 5.23 26.14 -8.74
N THR A 395 4.75 25.44 -7.71
CA THR A 395 5.49 25.25 -6.45
C THR A 395 6.68 24.30 -6.64
N GLY A 396 6.58 23.35 -7.60
CA GLY A 396 7.63 22.41 -7.92
C GLY A 396 7.35 20.97 -7.50
N CYS A 397 6.16 20.68 -6.96
CA CYS A 397 5.78 19.30 -6.57
C CYS A 397 5.84 18.33 -7.76
N ALA A 398 5.47 18.81 -8.96
CA ALA A 398 5.49 18.05 -10.20
C ALA A 398 6.91 17.66 -10.68
N LEU A 399 7.97 18.16 -10.04
CA LEU A 399 9.35 17.78 -10.39
C LEU A 399 9.72 16.35 -9.96
N CYS A 400 9.11 15.86 -8.88
CA CYS A 400 9.15 14.46 -8.47
C CYS A 400 7.82 13.78 -8.83
N HIS A 401 6.69 14.41 -8.49
CA HIS A 401 5.35 13.90 -8.82
C HIS A 401 4.95 14.25 -10.25
N THR A 402 5.74 13.74 -11.24
CA THR A 402 5.46 13.89 -12.68
C THR A 402 4.05 13.44 -12.98
N GLN A 403 3.23 14.36 -13.54
CA GLN A 403 1.79 14.14 -13.63
C GLN A 403 1.42 12.99 -14.56
N GLN A 404 2.10 12.86 -15.69
CA GLN A 404 1.75 11.89 -16.71
C GLN A 404 2.99 11.27 -17.35
N MET A 405 2.93 9.98 -17.65
CA MET A 405 3.85 9.23 -18.49
C MET A 405 3.08 8.44 -19.53
N GLN A 406 3.80 7.86 -20.50
CA GLN A 406 3.23 7.07 -21.57
C GLN A 406 3.66 5.61 -21.44
N THR A 407 2.73 4.68 -21.65
CA THR A 407 3.07 3.26 -21.75
C THR A 407 3.74 2.95 -23.08
N ALA A 408 4.35 1.76 -23.20
CA ALA A 408 5.01 1.32 -24.41
C ALA A 408 4.09 1.40 -25.66
N PRO A 409 4.62 1.79 -26.82
CA PRO A 409 3.82 1.91 -28.05
C PRO A 409 3.35 0.56 -28.61
N VAL A 410 3.96 -0.53 -28.17
CA VAL A 410 3.57 -1.91 -28.54
C VAL A 410 3.61 -2.79 -27.29
N MET A 411 2.51 -3.45 -27.01
CA MET A 411 2.33 -4.36 -25.89
C MET A 411 1.61 -5.63 -26.36
N ASN A 412 1.83 -6.74 -25.65
CA ASN A 412 1.09 -7.98 -25.90
C ASN A 412 -0.42 -7.83 -25.62
N SER A 413 -0.76 -6.95 -24.69
CA SER A 413 -2.15 -6.57 -24.41
C SER A 413 -2.43 -5.16 -24.99
N PRO A 414 -3.31 -5.05 -26.00
CA PRO A 414 -3.62 -3.76 -26.63
C PRO A 414 -4.24 -2.72 -25.67
N VAL A 415 -4.89 -3.16 -24.60
CA VAL A 415 -5.47 -2.24 -23.62
C VAL A 415 -4.40 -1.44 -22.86
N LEU A 416 -3.19 -1.98 -22.73
CA LEU A 416 -2.03 -1.36 -22.04
C LEU A 416 -1.12 -0.54 -22.98
N GLN A 417 -1.31 -0.66 -24.29
CA GLN A 417 -0.43 -0.11 -25.31
C GLN A 417 -0.69 1.38 -25.53
N ASP A 418 0.40 2.17 -25.70
CA ASP A 418 0.35 3.58 -26.09
C ASP A 418 -0.71 4.40 -25.31
N ARG A 419 -0.70 4.25 -24.00
CA ARG A 419 -1.73 4.78 -23.09
C ARG A 419 -1.15 5.86 -22.18
N PRO A 420 -1.77 7.05 -22.06
CA PRO A 420 -1.37 8.04 -21.08
C PRO A 420 -1.72 7.57 -19.66
N VAL A 421 -0.77 7.69 -18.75
CA VAL A 421 -0.89 7.27 -17.36
C VAL A 421 -0.66 8.44 -16.44
N ASN A 422 -1.71 8.89 -15.78
CA ASN A 422 -1.68 10.01 -14.83
C ASN A 422 -1.29 9.52 -13.42
N LEU A 423 -0.07 8.99 -13.27
CA LEU A 423 0.36 8.37 -12.02
C LEU A 423 0.88 9.37 -10.97
N PHE A 424 1.30 10.56 -11.35
CA PHE A 424 1.91 11.57 -10.47
C PHE A 424 3.14 11.04 -9.72
N SER A 425 4.08 10.50 -10.46
CA SER A 425 5.35 9.99 -9.97
C SER A 425 6.37 9.94 -11.10
N ASP A 426 7.62 10.22 -10.81
CA ASP A 426 8.74 10.00 -11.72
C ASP A 426 9.32 8.58 -11.61
N LEU A 427 8.84 7.77 -10.66
CA LEU A 427 9.28 6.40 -10.36
C LEU A 427 10.75 6.29 -9.93
N LEU A 428 11.41 7.42 -9.63
CA LEU A 428 12.77 7.48 -9.14
C LEU A 428 12.81 7.47 -7.61
N VAL A 429 13.96 7.12 -7.05
CA VAL A 429 14.22 7.25 -5.61
C VAL A 429 14.91 8.58 -5.32
N HIS A 430 14.54 9.18 -4.19
CA HIS A 430 15.02 10.48 -3.74
C HIS A 430 15.44 10.43 -2.29
N HIS A 431 16.48 11.18 -1.93
CA HIS A 431 16.82 11.43 -0.54
C HIS A 431 15.74 12.26 0.16
N MET A 432 15.14 11.68 1.19
CA MET A 432 14.11 12.34 2.01
C MET A 432 14.64 12.78 3.37
N GLY A 433 15.92 12.51 3.64
CA GLY A 433 16.62 12.90 4.85
C GLY A 433 16.16 12.17 6.12
N PHE A 434 16.74 12.52 7.26
CA PHE A 434 16.60 11.76 8.51
C PHE A 434 15.17 11.63 9.02
N ARG A 435 14.28 12.58 8.72
CA ARG A 435 12.89 12.57 9.23
C ARG A 435 12.04 11.45 8.64
N LEU A 436 12.37 11.03 7.42
CA LEU A 436 11.69 9.93 6.74
C LEU A 436 12.58 8.69 6.59
N ALA A 437 13.83 8.73 7.03
CA ALA A 437 14.73 7.58 6.97
C ALA A 437 14.16 6.37 7.73
N ASP A 438 14.05 5.24 7.04
CA ASP A 438 13.66 3.96 7.63
C ASP A 438 14.87 3.08 8.00
N ASN A 439 16.07 3.49 7.62
CA ASN A 439 17.33 2.76 7.79
C ASN A 439 17.45 1.45 6.99
N ILE A 440 16.53 1.19 6.08
CA ILE A 440 16.54 -0.01 5.24
C ILE A 440 17.19 0.32 3.90
N VAL A 441 18.07 -0.56 3.44
CA VAL A 441 18.69 -0.49 2.11
C VAL A 441 18.08 -1.59 1.23
N GLN A 442 17.59 -1.22 0.05
CA GLN A 442 17.05 -2.18 -0.91
C GLN A 442 17.55 -1.87 -2.33
N GLY A 443 18.39 -2.75 -2.87
CA GLY A 443 19.09 -2.50 -4.12
C GLY A 443 20.00 -1.28 -4.00
N GLN A 444 19.80 -0.29 -4.87
CA GLN A 444 20.56 0.97 -4.86
C GLN A 444 19.91 2.06 -4.00
N ALA A 445 18.71 1.82 -3.50
CA ALA A 445 18.02 2.77 -2.63
C ALA A 445 18.57 2.72 -1.21
N GLY A 446 19.13 3.83 -0.75
CA GLY A 446 19.74 4.01 0.56
C GLY A 446 18.74 4.12 1.73
N PRO A 447 19.23 4.30 2.95
CA PRO A 447 18.41 4.23 4.17
C PRO A 447 17.40 5.38 4.32
N ASP A 448 17.56 6.48 3.62
CA ASP A 448 16.65 7.64 3.59
C ASP A 448 16.05 7.90 2.21
N GLU A 449 16.27 6.99 1.26
CA GLU A 449 15.75 7.13 -0.09
C GLU A 449 14.45 6.36 -0.26
N PHE A 450 13.49 7.00 -0.92
CA PHE A 450 12.20 6.42 -1.26
C PHE A 450 11.80 6.76 -2.69
N ARG A 451 11.14 5.79 -3.33
CA ARG A 451 10.51 6.04 -4.63
C ARG A 451 9.41 7.08 -4.47
N THR A 452 9.35 8.03 -5.40
CA THR A 452 8.19 8.92 -5.50
C THR A 452 6.92 8.09 -5.62
N THR A 453 6.11 8.08 -4.57
CA THR A 453 4.87 7.30 -4.55
C THR A 453 3.86 7.93 -5.51
N PRO A 454 3.20 7.15 -6.40
CA PRO A 454 2.10 7.64 -7.20
C PRO A 454 1.03 8.31 -6.35
N LEU A 455 0.58 9.52 -6.78
CA LEU A 455 -0.48 10.26 -6.08
C LEU A 455 -1.87 10.00 -6.65
N TRP A 456 -2.00 9.22 -7.72
CA TRP A 456 -3.33 8.79 -8.15
C TRP A 456 -4.08 8.10 -7.01
N GLY A 457 -5.33 8.48 -6.77
CA GLY A 457 -6.12 7.98 -5.66
C GLY A 457 -5.70 8.49 -4.26
N VAL A 458 -4.73 9.41 -4.16
CA VAL A 458 -4.32 9.99 -2.87
C VAL A 458 -5.48 10.68 -2.15
N GLY A 459 -6.43 11.23 -2.91
CA GLY A 459 -7.63 11.86 -2.37
C GLY A 459 -8.54 10.93 -1.57
N GLN A 460 -8.42 9.63 -1.82
CA GLN A 460 -9.22 8.60 -1.15
C GLN A 460 -8.43 7.84 -0.07
N ARG A 461 -7.14 8.12 0.12
CA ARG A 461 -6.32 7.47 1.15
C ARG A 461 -6.55 8.08 2.52
N ILE A 462 -6.44 7.23 3.56
CA ILE A 462 -6.55 7.63 4.96
C ILE A 462 -5.17 7.91 5.55
N PHE A 463 -4.22 6.99 5.37
CA PHE A 463 -2.88 7.11 5.95
C PHE A 463 -1.84 7.48 4.89
N PHE A 464 -0.89 8.32 5.26
CA PHE A 464 0.13 8.86 4.38
C PHE A 464 1.54 8.54 4.87
N LEU A 465 2.51 8.71 3.97
CA LEU A 465 3.91 8.35 4.09
C LEU A 465 4.11 6.82 4.16
N HIS A 466 5.35 6.38 4.06
CA HIS A 466 5.66 4.95 3.99
C HIS A 466 5.25 4.16 5.24
N ASP A 467 5.20 4.81 6.38
CA ASP A 467 4.90 4.20 7.68
C ASP A 467 3.50 4.53 8.24
N GLY A 468 2.72 5.30 7.49
CA GLY A 468 1.35 5.66 7.89
C GLY A 468 1.26 6.52 9.14
N ARG A 469 2.30 7.34 9.40
CA ARG A 469 2.39 8.15 10.63
C ARG A 469 1.36 9.27 10.74
N THR A 470 0.74 9.66 9.66
CA THR A 470 -0.27 10.72 9.64
C THR A 470 -1.44 10.38 8.71
N SER A 471 -2.59 10.94 9.01
CA SER A 471 -3.78 10.98 8.15
C SER A 471 -4.10 12.39 7.62
N ASP A 472 -3.22 13.35 7.88
CA ASP A 472 -3.35 14.75 7.43
C ASP A 472 -2.38 15.03 6.28
N LEU A 473 -2.91 15.50 5.14
CA LEU A 473 -2.10 15.83 3.95
C LEU A 473 -1.15 16.99 4.20
N LEU A 474 -1.51 17.95 5.03
CA LEU A 474 -0.63 19.07 5.34
C LEU A 474 0.59 18.59 6.13
N GLU A 475 0.38 17.72 7.11
CA GLU A 475 1.48 17.09 7.85
C GLU A 475 2.35 16.24 6.93
N ALA A 476 1.73 15.50 6.00
CA ALA A 476 2.47 14.71 5.01
C ALA A 476 3.35 15.60 4.11
N ILE A 477 2.85 16.76 3.65
CA ILE A 477 3.65 17.72 2.89
C ILE A 477 4.79 18.29 3.75
N GLN A 478 4.52 18.64 4.99
CA GLN A 478 5.54 19.18 5.92
C GLN A 478 6.64 18.16 6.22
N ALA A 479 6.30 16.87 6.27
CA ALA A 479 7.27 15.81 6.50
C ALA A 479 8.33 15.67 5.39
N HIS A 480 8.08 16.22 4.21
CA HIS A 480 9.07 16.28 3.12
C HIS A 480 10.26 17.18 3.43
N HIS A 481 10.14 18.09 4.40
CA HIS A 481 11.25 18.94 4.81
C HIS A 481 12.13 18.25 5.85
N SER A 482 13.42 18.06 5.53
CA SER A 482 14.40 17.49 6.44
C SER A 482 15.77 18.13 6.21
N PRO A 483 16.37 18.82 7.21
CA PRO A 483 17.73 19.33 7.09
C PRO A 483 18.74 18.18 7.06
N ALA A 484 19.94 18.47 6.55
CA ALA A 484 21.06 17.53 6.63
C ALA A 484 21.44 17.26 8.08
N THR A 485 21.94 16.07 8.34
CA THR A 485 22.57 15.66 9.60
C THR A 485 23.96 15.09 9.30
N LYS A 486 24.68 14.62 10.33
CA LYS A 486 25.95 13.93 10.11
C LYS A 486 25.77 12.59 9.37
N ASP A 487 24.59 11.96 9.48
CA ASP A 487 24.34 10.61 8.98
C ASP A 487 23.50 10.60 7.69
N TYR A 488 22.80 11.71 7.38
CA TYR A 488 21.87 11.82 6.24
C TYR A 488 22.02 13.14 5.51
N PRO A 489 21.93 13.15 4.17
CA PRO A 489 21.82 14.39 3.42
C PRO A 489 20.52 15.12 3.73
N ALA A 490 20.42 16.36 3.29
CA ALA A 490 19.15 17.09 3.32
C ALA A 490 18.15 16.46 2.35
N SER A 491 16.85 16.55 2.66
CA SER A 491 15.82 16.14 1.73
C SER A 491 15.89 16.93 0.42
N GLU A 492 15.80 16.24 -0.71
CA GLU A 492 15.70 16.85 -2.03
C GLU A 492 14.44 17.71 -2.20
N ALA A 493 13.39 17.44 -1.42
CA ALA A 493 12.15 18.21 -1.42
C ALA A 493 12.23 19.55 -0.66
N ASN A 494 13.35 19.88 0.01
CA ASN A 494 13.45 21.05 0.90
C ASN A 494 13.13 22.36 0.21
N ALA A 495 13.60 22.60 -1.02
CA ALA A 495 13.33 23.84 -1.74
C ALA A 495 11.83 23.96 -2.10
N VAL A 496 11.20 22.88 -2.50
CA VAL A 496 9.77 22.82 -2.81
C VAL A 496 8.94 23.03 -1.53
N ALA A 497 9.27 22.32 -0.45
CA ALA A 497 8.59 22.48 0.84
C ALA A 497 8.72 23.91 1.39
N LYS A 498 9.90 24.53 1.25
CA LYS A 498 10.10 25.94 1.60
C LYS A 498 9.21 26.86 0.78
N LYS A 499 9.11 26.63 -0.54
CA LYS A 499 8.25 27.42 -1.43
C LYS A 499 6.77 27.23 -1.08
N PHE A 500 6.32 26.00 -0.82
CA PHE A 500 4.97 25.73 -0.31
C PHE A 500 4.70 26.54 0.96
N ASN A 501 5.64 26.61 1.89
CA ASN A 501 5.47 27.33 3.15
C ASN A 501 5.32 28.86 2.96
N THR A 502 5.82 29.42 1.86
CA THR A 502 5.64 30.86 1.54
C THR A 502 4.29 31.19 0.91
N LEU A 503 3.53 30.19 0.46
CA LEU A 503 2.21 30.40 -0.09
C LEU A 503 1.23 30.95 0.96
N SER A 504 0.25 31.71 0.50
CA SER A 504 -0.85 32.17 1.36
C SER A 504 -1.68 30.99 1.89
N PRO A 505 -2.45 31.17 2.97
CA PRO A 505 -3.35 30.13 3.46
C PRO A 505 -4.32 29.60 2.40
N ALA A 506 -4.87 30.47 1.55
CA ALA A 506 -5.79 30.07 0.48
C ALA A 506 -5.09 29.24 -0.60
N GLU A 507 -3.86 29.58 -0.97
CA GLU A 507 -3.10 28.82 -1.96
C GLU A 507 -2.70 27.44 -1.43
N LYS A 508 -2.29 27.35 -0.16
CA LYS A 508 -2.05 26.05 0.48
C LYS A 508 -3.30 25.19 0.51
N GLN A 509 -4.46 25.78 0.88
CA GLN A 509 -5.74 25.08 0.85
C GLN A 509 -6.05 24.57 -0.55
N ALA A 510 -5.83 25.39 -1.59
CA ALA A 510 -6.04 24.96 -2.97
C ALA A 510 -5.21 23.72 -3.36
N ILE A 511 -3.96 23.64 -2.91
CA ILE A 511 -3.13 22.44 -3.13
C ILE A 511 -3.71 21.23 -2.40
N LEU A 512 -4.18 21.37 -1.15
CA LEU A 512 -4.82 20.28 -0.41
C LEU A 512 -6.11 19.81 -1.12
N ASP A 513 -6.93 20.76 -1.58
CA ASP A 513 -8.16 20.46 -2.33
C ASP A 513 -7.84 19.72 -3.65
N TYR A 514 -6.75 20.11 -4.33
CA TYR A 514 -6.27 19.41 -5.52
C TYR A 514 -5.84 17.98 -5.21
N LEU A 515 -5.00 17.78 -4.20
CA LEU A 515 -4.57 16.43 -3.81
C LEU A 515 -5.75 15.55 -3.41
N ARG A 516 -6.75 16.11 -2.74
CA ARG A 516 -7.98 15.36 -2.41
C ARG A 516 -8.86 15.11 -3.63
N SER A 517 -8.66 15.80 -4.74
CA SER A 517 -9.37 15.54 -6.01
C SER A 517 -8.71 14.45 -6.88
N LEU A 518 -7.51 14.00 -6.55
CA LEU A 518 -6.77 12.95 -7.28
C LEU A 518 -7.22 11.51 -6.97
#